data_4095c0f8f7cbd6670687846443e5f2e9
#
_entry.id   4095c0f8f7cbd6670687846443e5f2e9
#
_cell.length_a   1.000
_cell.length_b   1.000
_cell.length_c   1.000
_cell.angle_alpha   90.00
_cell.angle_beta   90.00
_cell.angle_gamma   90.00
#
_symmetry.space_group_name_H-M   'P 1'
#
loop_
_entity.id
_entity.type
_entity.pdbx_description
1 polymer ?
#
loop_
_entity_poly.entity_id
_entity_poly.type
_entity_poly.pdbx_seq_one_letter_code
_entity_poly.pdbx_strand_id
1 'polypeptide(L)'
;DPGNKGARGISSFIVERDTPGITLGSVDKKMGQAGSMTCDVIFEDCRVSAENLIGKEGEGFVTAMKVLDRGRLHISGVSVGVAERLIHDSLEYALQRKQFGKPIAEQQLIQGMLADSQTETYAAKCMTLETARKRDSGENVSTESSACKLFATEMVGRVADRAVQIHGGAGYMSEYAV
;
A
#
# COMPACT_ATOMS: atom_id res chain seq x y z
N ASP A 1 -8.50 -25.62 -14.06
CA ASP A 1 -9.23 -26.87 -14.33
C ASP A 1 -10.16 -26.64 -15.54
N PRO A 2 -9.86 -27.26 -16.69
CA PRO A 2 -10.68 -27.09 -17.91
C PRO A 2 -12.11 -27.62 -17.78
N GLY A 3 -12.36 -28.52 -16.84
CA GLY A 3 -13.67 -29.11 -16.61
C GLY A 3 -14.64 -28.23 -15.82
N ASN A 4 -14.12 -27.23 -15.09
CA ASN A 4 -14.89 -26.32 -14.27
C ASN A 4 -14.86 -24.89 -14.82
N LYS A 5 -15.99 -24.21 -14.83
CA LYS A 5 -16.10 -22.82 -15.29
C LYS A 5 -16.09 -21.82 -14.14
N GLY A 6 -15.50 -20.64 -14.39
CA GLY A 6 -15.46 -19.54 -13.44
C GLY A 6 -14.51 -19.79 -12.25
N ALA A 7 -14.85 -19.27 -11.08
CA ALA A 7 -14.00 -19.30 -9.89
C ALA A 7 -13.60 -20.72 -9.43
N ARG A 8 -14.44 -21.72 -9.69
CA ARG A 8 -14.18 -23.13 -9.33
C ARG A 8 -13.19 -23.83 -10.27
N GLY A 9 -12.84 -23.21 -11.38
CA GLY A 9 -11.82 -23.71 -12.32
C GLY A 9 -10.41 -23.21 -12.00
N ILE A 10 -10.21 -22.47 -10.90
CA ILE A 10 -8.94 -21.85 -10.55
C ILE A 10 -8.34 -22.58 -9.34
N SER A 11 -7.11 -23.06 -9.49
CA SER A 11 -6.30 -23.66 -8.43
C SER A 11 -5.01 -22.85 -8.24
N SER A 12 -4.45 -22.86 -7.04
CA SER A 12 -3.21 -22.16 -6.71
C SER A 12 -2.09 -23.15 -6.46
N PHE A 13 -0.91 -22.87 -7.00
CA PHE A 13 0.29 -23.70 -6.83
C PHE A 13 1.46 -22.87 -6.34
N ILE A 14 2.34 -23.49 -5.56
CA ILE A 14 3.68 -22.95 -5.30
C ILE A 14 4.58 -23.43 -6.43
N VAL A 15 5.27 -22.48 -7.08
CA VAL A 15 6.21 -22.77 -8.16
C VAL A 15 7.52 -22.10 -7.85
N GLU A 16 8.60 -22.88 -7.82
CA GLU A 16 9.93 -22.34 -7.58
C GLU A 16 10.43 -21.59 -8.82
N ARG A 17 11.21 -20.55 -8.61
CA ARG A 17 11.73 -19.70 -9.69
C ARG A 17 12.51 -20.47 -10.76
N ASP A 18 13.27 -21.45 -10.34
CA ASP A 18 14.17 -22.23 -11.22
C ASP A 18 13.48 -23.46 -11.82
N THR A 19 12.15 -23.55 -11.73
CA THR A 19 11.38 -24.64 -12.34
C THR A 19 11.54 -24.57 -13.87
N PRO A 20 11.86 -25.70 -14.55
CA PRO A 20 11.97 -25.72 -16.01
C PRO A 20 10.68 -25.24 -16.68
N GLY A 21 10.80 -24.39 -17.67
CA GLY A 21 9.67 -23.77 -18.35
C GLY A 21 9.22 -22.43 -17.77
N ILE A 22 9.95 -21.89 -16.79
CA ILE A 22 9.73 -20.52 -16.30
C ILE A 22 10.79 -19.59 -16.86
N THR A 23 10.34 -18.46 -17.40
CA THR A 23 11.19 -17.35 -17.82
C THR A 23 10.67 -16.05 -17.22
N LEU A 24 11.58 -15.22 -16.72
CA LEU A 24 11.25 -13.88 -16.23
C LEU A 24 11.54 -12.85 -17.31
N GLY A 25 10.60 -11.96 -17.53
CA GLY A 25 10.73 -10.82 -18.43
C GLY A 25 11.68 -9.75 -17.90
N SER A 26 11.82 -8.66 -18.65
CA SER A 26 12.57 -7.48 -18.22
C SER A 26 11.88 -6.80 -17.02
N VAL A 27 12.70 -6.20 -16.13
CA VAL A 27 12.18 -5.46 -14.98
C VAL A 27 11.42 -4.20 -15.45
N ASP A 28 10.21 -4.04 -14.94
CA ASP A 28 9.35 -2.89 -15.25
C ASP A 28 9.94 -1.58 -14.73
N LYS A 29 9.88 -0.55 -15.55
CA LYS A 29 10.15 0.84 -15.13
C LYS A 29 8.88 1.43 -14.55
N LYS A 30 8.84 1.64 -13.23
CA LYS A 30 7.66 2.12 -12.53
C LYS A 30 7.83 3.56 -12.05
N MET A 31 6.73 4.27 -11.86
CA MET A 31 6.71 5.62 -11.30
C MET A 31 7.10 5.66 -9.83
N GLY A 32 6.84 4.58 -9.08
CA GLY A 32 7.14 4.45 -7.65
C GLY A 32 7.43 3.00 -7.26
N GLN A 33 7.66 2.77 -5.97
CA GLN A 33 8.00 1.45 -5.43
C GLN A 33 9.25 0.84 -6.13
N ALA A 34 10.26 1.67 -6.39
CA ALA A 34 11.45 1.27 -7.16
C ALA A 34 12.22 0.11 -6.51
N GLY A 35 12.19 0.00 -5.18
CA GLY A 35 12.80 -1.10 -4.44
C GLY A 35 12.09 -2.46 -4.55
N SER A 36 10.86 -2.50 -5.07
CA SER A 36 10.09 -3.72 -5.32
C SER A 36 10.03 -3.98 -6.82
N MET A 37 10.88 -4.83 -7.33
CA MET A 37 10.93 -5.17 -8.76
C MET A 37 9.69 -5.97 -9.18
N THR A 38 9.17 -5.65 -10.35
CA THR A 38 8.10 -6.39 -11.03
C THR A 38 8.52 -6.73 -12.45
N CYS A 39 8.01 -7.84 -12.98
CA CYS A 39 8.24 -8.27 -14.36
C CYS A 39 7.16 -9.28 -14.78
N ASP A 40 7.09 -9.59 -16.05
CA ASP A 40 6.32 -10.72 -16.55
C ASP A 40 6.91 -12.04 -16.06
N VAL A 41 6.03 -13.00 -15.74
CA VAL A 41 6.41 -14.40 -15.50
C VAL A 41 5.79 -15.25 -16.60
N ILE A 42 6.65 -15.86 -17.42
CA ILE A 42 6.25 -16.63 -18.60
C ILE A 42 6.38 -18.11 -18.26
N PHE A 43 5.33 -18.89 -18.56
CA PHE A 43 5.29 -20.33 -18.37
C PHE A 43 5.17 -21.01 -19.73
N GLU A 44 6.14 -21.84 -20.09
CA GLU A 44 6.17 -22.63 -21.33
C GLU A 44 6.43 -24.09 -20.99
N ASP A 45 5.44 -24.94 -21.20
CA ASP A 45 5.50 -26.39 -20.88
C ASP A 45 5.97 -26.67 -19.44
N CYS A 46 5.71 -25.76 -18.52
CA CYS A 46 6.12 -25.85 -17.11
C CYS A 46 5.34 -26.95 -16.40
N ARG A 47 6.02 -27.97 -15.88
CA ARG A 47 5.44 -29.06 -15.10
C ARG A 47 5.67 -28.84 -13.62
N VAL A 48 4.58 -28.78 -12.86
CA VAL A 48 4.61 -28.58 -11.42
C VAL A 48 4.02 -29.81 -10.72
N SER A 49 4.65 -30.25 -9.63
CA SER A 49 4.13 -31.37 -8.84
C SER A 49 2.74 -31.05 -8.25
N ALA A 50 1.85 -32.04 -8.22
CA ALA A 50 0.56 -31.93 -7.57
C ALA A 50 0.69 -31.64 -6.04
N GLU A 51 1.81 -32.01 -5.44
CA GLU A 51 2.13 -31.73 -4.02
C GLU A 51 2.27 -30.22 -3.73
N ASN A 52 2.55 -29.43 -4.76
CA ASN A 52 2.66 -27.97 -4.65
C ASN A 52 1.30 -27.25 -4.67
N LEU A 53 0.19 -27.99 -4.75
CA LEU A 53 -1.16 -27.44 -4.70
C LEU A 53 -1.43 -26.80 -3.33
N ILE A 54 -1.87 -25.54 -3.34
CA ILE A 54 -2.28 -24.82 -2.14
C ILE A 54 -3.78 -25.07 -1.88
N GLY A 55 -4.09 -25.75 -0.80
CA GLY A 55 -5.47 -26.12 -0.46
C GLY A 55 -5.99 -27.25 -1.33
N LYS A 56 -7.18 -27.11 -1.90
CA LYS A 56 -7.82 -28.09 -2.78
C LYS A 56 -7.95 -27.57 -4.19
N GLU A 57 -8.06 -28.49 -5.13
CA GLU A 57 -8.39 -28.15 -6.52
C GLU A 57 -9.69 -27.35 -6.59
N GLY A 58 -9.68 -26.26 -7.38
CA GLY A 58 -10.81 -25.35 -7.52
C GLY A 58 -10.98 -24.32 -6.40
N GLU A 59 -10.14 -24.30 -5.37
CA GLU A 59 -10.18 -23.32 -4.27
C GLU A 59 -9.24 -22.12 -4.47
N GLY A 60 -8.50 -22.05 -5.56
CA GLY A 60 -7.48 -21.02 -5.79
C GLY A 60 -8.05 -19.60 -5.78
N PHE A 61 -9.23 -19.39 -6.35
CA PHE A 61 -9.88 -18.08 -6.32
C PHE A 61 -10.24 -17.64 -4.89
N VAL A 62 -10.78 -18.55 -4.09
CA VAL A 62 -11.12 -18.27 -2.68
C VAL A 62 -9.86 -17.93 -1.89
N THR A 63 -8.79 -18.66 -2.13
CA THR A 63 -7.47 -18.40 -1.51
C THR A 63 -6.95 -17.01 -1.89
N ALA A 64 -7.03 -16.63 -3.17
CA ALA A 64 -6.64 -15.30 -3.64
C ALA A 64 -7.47 -14.19 -2.97
N MET A 65 -8.79 -14.36 -2.83
CA MET A 65 -9.64 -13.36 -2.17
C MET A 65 -9.27 -13.17 -0.69
N LYS A 66 -8.98 -14.25 0.04
CA LYS A 66 -8.49 -14.17 1.42
C LYS A 66 -7.15 -13.43 1.53
N VAL A 67 -6.26 -13.60 0.56
CA VAL A 67 -4.98 -12.87 0.49
C VAL A 67 -5.22 -11.39 0.22
N LEU A 68 -6.14 -11.04 -0.68
CA LEU A 68 -6.48 -9.64 -0.98
C LEU A 68 -7.08 -8.90 0.22
N ASP A 69 -7.93 -9.55 1.02
CA ASP A 69 -8.46 -8.95 2.25
C ASP A 69 -7.33 -8.62 3.25
N ARG A 70 -6.33 -9.48 3.33
CA ARG A 70 -5.11 -9.20 4.11
C ARG A 70 -4.31 -8.05 3.52
N GLY A 71 -4.12 -8.06 2.21
CA GLY A 71 -3.40 -7.03 1.49
C GLY A 71 -4.01 -5.63 1.67
N ARG A 72 -5.34 -5.53 1.74
CA ARG A 72 -6.04 -4.25 2.01
C ARG A 72 -5.64 -3.66 3.35
N LEU A 73 -5.56 -4.47 4.38
CA LEU A 73 -5.15 -4.01 5.71
C LEU A 73 -3.66 -3.63 5.75
N HIS A 74 -2.81 -4.42 5.08
CA HIS A 74 -1.38 -4.11 4.98
C HIS A 74 -1.14 -2.77 4.28
N ILE A 75 -1.78 -2.51 3.14
CA ILE A 75 -1.58 -1.24 2.41
C ILE A 75 -2.15 -0.05 3.19
N SER A 76 -3.17 -0.26 4.02
CA SER A 76 -3.65 0.77 4.94
C SER A 76 -2.57 1.14 5.96
N GLY A 77 -1.90 0.16 6.55
CA GLY A 77 -0.77 0.38 7.46
C GLY A 77 0.41 1.10 6.79
N VAL A 78 0.75 0.70 5.56
CA VAL A 78 1.78 1.41 4.75
C VAL A 78 1.39 2.86 4.54
N SER A 79 0.14 3.14 4.16
CA SER A 79 -0.36 4.50 3.92
C SER A 79 -0.29 5.37 5.18
N VAL A 80 -0.62 4.81 6.35
CA VAL A 80 -0.49 5.51 7.64
C VAL A 80 0.97 5.84 7.93
N GLY A 81 1.89 4.87 7.76
CA GLY A 81 3.31 5.10 8.01
C GLY A 81 3.93 6.17 7.08
N VAL A 82 3.55 6.16 5.81
CA VAL A 82 3.96 7.21 4.85
C VAL A 82 3.44 8.57 5.28
N ALA A 83 2.15 8.67 5.66
CA ALA A 83 1.55 9.92 6.11
C ALA A 83 2.23 10.47 7.37
N GLU A 84 2.51 9.62 8.36
CA GLU A 84 3.25 10.01 9.58
C GLU A 84 4.63 10.57 9.24
N ARG A 85 5.34 9.95 8.29
CA ARG A 85 6.65 10.44 7.84
C ARG A 85 6.54 11.78 7.13
N LEU A 86 5.60 11.95 6.22
CA LEU A 86 5.38 13.21 5.50
C LEU A 86 5.00 14.36 6.44
N ILE A 87 4.20 14.11 7.47
CA ILE A 87 3.84 15.10 8.50
C ILE A 87 5.08 15.50 9.29
N HIS A 88 5.89 14.54 9.70
CA HIS A 88 7.13 14.80 10.44
C HIS A 88 8.08 15.68 9.63
N ASP A 89 8.39 15.29 8.38
CA ASP A 89 9.31 16.04 7.52
C ASP A 89 8.76 17.45 7.20
N SER A 90 7.44 17.58 6.99
CA SER A 90 6.78 18.86 6.76
C SER A 90 6.84 19.78 7.98
N LEU A 91 6.68 19.23 9.18
CA LEU A 91 6.77 19.99 10.42
C LEU A 91 8.19 20.48 10.66
N GLU A 92 9.21 19.62 10.50
CA GLU A 92 10.61 20.01 10.63
C GLU A 92 10.99 21.10 9.64
N TYR A 93 10.59 20.95 8.37
CA TYR A 93 10.82 21.99 7.36
C TYR A 93 10.14 23.29 7.73
N ALA A 94 8.87 23.26 8.15
CA ALA A 94 8.12 24.45 8.50
C ALA A 94 8.69 25.23 9.68
N LEU A 95 9.30 24.53 10.65
CA LEU A 95 9.99 25.14 11.79
C LEU A 95 11.31 25.83 11.41
N GLN A 96 12.00 25.32 10.40
CA GLN A 96 13.32 25.83 9.97
C GLN A 96 13.20 26.90 8.89
N ARG A 97 12.28 26.73 7.93
CA ARG A 97 12.09 27.64 6.80
C ARG A 97 11.48 28.95 7.26
N LYS A 98 12.15 30.07 6.97
CA LYS A 98 11.66 31.42 7.30
C LYS A 98 11.19 32.16 6.06
N GLN A 99 10.03 32.79 6.17
CA GLN A 99 9.50 33.76 5.21
C GLN A 99 8.77 34.86 5.98
N PHE A 100 8.79 36.09 5.44
CA PHE A 100 8.22 37.25 6.09
C PHE A 100 8.76 37.51 7.51
N GLY A 101 10.05 37.20 7.72
CA GLY A 101 10.75 37.42 8.98
C GLY A 101 10.55 36.37 10.09
N LYS A 102 9.79 35.31 9.84
CA LYS A 102 9.47 34.27 10.83
C LYS A 102 9.38 32.86 10.20
N PRO A 103 9.46 31.76 11.02
CA PRO A 103 9.22 30.42 10.54
C PRO A 103 7.85 30.29 9.86
N ILE A 104 7.77 29.52 8.76
CA ILE A 104 6.49 29.32 8.08
C ILE A 104 5.50 28.51 8.94
N ALA A 105 5.95 27.79 9.94
CA ALA A 105 5.12 27.14 10.95
C ALA A 105 4.19 28.11 11.72
N GLU A 106 4.52 29.41 11.74
CA GLU A 106 3.68 30.45 12.36
C GLU A 106 2.57 30.95 11.43
N GLN A 107 2.52 30.50 10.19
CA GLN A 107 1.47 30.86 9.23
C GLN A 107 0.25 29.93 9.40
N GLN A 108 -0.95 30.51 9.58
CA GLN A 108 -2.17 29.74 9.84
C GLN A 108 -2.52 28.74 8.72
N LEU A 109 -2.23 29.04 7.47
CA LEU A 109 -2.47 28.10 6.36
C LEU A 109 -1.58 26.86 6.47
N ILE A 110 -0.33 27.02 6.89
CA ILE A 110 0.58 25.88 7.15
C ILE A 110 0.11 25.05 8.34
N GLN A 111 -0.31 25.72 9.42
CA GLN A 111 -0.88 25.07 10.60
C GLN A 111 -2.14 24.28 10.24
N GLY A 112 -3.01 24.83 9.40
CA GLY A 112 -4.22 24.17 8.91
C GLY A 112 -3.89 22.90 8.12
N MET A 113 -2.93 22.96 7.18
CA MET A 113 -2.49 21.78 6.42
C MET A 113 -1.93 20.68 7.31
N LEU A 114 -1.13 21.03 8.31
CA LEU A 114 -0.58 20.06 9.28
C LEU A 114 -1.67 19.47 10.18
N ALA A 115 -2.61 20.29 10.66
CA ALA A 115 -3.72 19.84 11.49
C ALA A 115 -4.65 18.88 10.74
N ASP A 116 -5.02 19.19 9.49
CA ASP A 116 -5.84 18.31 8.65
C ASP A 116 -5.13 16.99 8.39
N SER A 117 -3.84 17.06 8.03
CA SER A 117 -3.03 15.86 7.78
C SER A 117 -2.94 14.96 9.01
N GLN A 118 -2.68 15.54 10.18
CA GLN A 118 -2.63 14.81 11.44
C GLN A 118 -3.97 14.18 11.81
N THR A 119 -5.07 14.92 11.65
CA THR A 119 -6.43 14.45 11.98
C THR A 119 -6.83 13.27 11.10
N GLU A 120 -6.64 13.39 9.78
CA GLU A 120 -6.97 12.32 8.83
C GLU A 120 -6.08 11.08 9.06
N THR A 121 -4.79 11.27 9.32
CA THR A 121 -3.85 10.17 9.61
C THR A 121 -4.21 9.45 10.91
N TYR A 122 -4.58 10.19 11.96
CA TYR A 122 -5.05 9.61 13.21
C TYR A 122 -6.31 8.75 13.01
N ALA A 123 -7.28 9.25 12.25
CA ALA A 123 -8.49 8.48 11.92
C ALA A 123 -8.15 7.20 11.16
N ALA A 124 -7.30 7.26 10.12
CA ALA A 124 -6.85 6.11 9.36
C ALA A 124 -6.14 5.07 10.24
N LYS A 125 -5.28 5.54 11.15
CA LYS A 125 -4.57 4.70 12.10
C LYS A 125 -5.52 3.96 13.04
N CYS A 126 -6.49 4.66 13.62
CA CYS A 126 -7.49 4.06 14.50
C CYS A 126 -8.32 3.01 13.76
N MET A 127 -8.81 3.31 12.56
CA MET A 127 -9.55 2.36 11.73
C MET A 127 -8.73 1.10 11.44
N THR A 128 -7.48 1.28 11.03
CA THR A 128 -6.58 0.18 10.66
C THR A 128 -6.27 -0.72 11.88
N LEU A 129 -5.94 -0.13 13.01
CA LEU A 129 -5.63 -0.89 14.24
C LEU A 129 -6.86 -1.62 14.78
N GLU A 130 -8.02 -0.98 14.78
CA GLU A 130 -9.26 -1.62 15.25
C GLU A 130 -9.66 -2.79 14.34
N THR A 131 -9.56 -2.62 13.03
CA THR A 131 -9.82 -3.70 12.07
C THR A 131 -8.83 -4.86 12.24
N ALA A 132 -7.55 -4.56 12.53
CA ALA A 132 -6.56 -5.58 12.83
C ALA A 132 -6.92 -6.38 14.09
N ARG A 133 -7.32 -5.70 15.18
CA ARG A 133 -7.75 -6.36 16.43
C ARG A 133 -8.96 -7.27 16.24
N LYS A 134 -9.99 -6.79 15.55
CA LYS A 134 -11.16 -7.62 15.20
C LYS A 134 -10.79 -8.87 14.42
N ARG A 135 -9.87 -8.71 13.48
CA ARG A 135 -9.38 -9.84 12.70
C ARG A 135 -8.61 -10.85 13.56
N ASP A 136 -7.75 -10.36 14.46
CA ASP A 136 -6.98 -11.23 15.37
C ASP A 136 -7.90 -11.97 16.33
N SER A 137 -9.09 -11.43 16.65
CA SER A 137 -10.15 -12.13 17.40
C SER A 137 -10.95 -13.13 16.56
N GLY A 138 -10.65 -13.27 15.27
CA GLY A 138 -11.30 -14.23 14.37
C GLY A 138 -12.56 -13.73 13.67
N GLU A 139 -12.88 -12.44 13.79
CA GLU A 139 -14.02 -11.83 13.13
C GLU A 139 -13.82 -11.71 11.60
N ASN A 140 -14.91 -11.74 10.85
CA ASN A 140 -14.90 -11.42 9.43
C ASN A 140 -14.86 -9.90 9.25
N VAL A 141 -13.74 -9.39 8.76
CA VAL A 141 -13.47 -7.94 8.59
C VAL A 141 -13.33 -7.52 7.11
N SER A 142 -13.96 -8.23 6.18
CA SER A 142 -13.82 -7.93 4.74
C SER A 142 -14.31 -6.52 4.40
N THR A 143 -15.42 -6.09 4.98
CA THR A 143 -15.97 -4.73 4.80
C THR A 143 -15.06 -3.68 5.41
N GLU A 144 -14.65 -3.89 6.66
CA GLU A 144 -13.77 -2.97 7.39
C GLU A 144 -12.40 -2.83 6.72
N SER A 145 -11.82 -3.95 6.26
CA SER A 145 -10.56 -3.95 5.51
C SER A 145 -10.66 -3.15 4.21
N SER A 146 -11.80 -3.25 3.53
CA SER A 146 -12.07 -2.48 2.32
C SER A 146 -12.22 -0.99 2.61
N ALA A 147 -12.93 -0.64 3.69
CA ALA A 147 -13.08 0.74 4.15
C ALA A 147 -11.73 1.35 4.59
N CYS A 148 -10.93 0.60 5.35
CA CYS A 148 -9.58 1.02 5.75
C CYS A 148 -8.71 1.31 4.54
N LYS A 149 -8.68 0.39 3.55
CA LYS A 149 -7.89 0.57 2.32
C LYS A 149 -8.31 1.84 1.59
N LEU A 150 -9.62 2.00 1.34
CA LEU A 150 -10.12 3.17 0.63
C LEU A 150 -9.74 4.46 1.35
N PHE A 151 -10.07 4.57 2.64
CA PHE A 151 -9.82 5.78 3.41
C PHE A 151 -8.32 6.11 3.52
N ALA A 152 -7.49 5.12 3.89
CA ALA A 152 -6.06 5.34 4.13
C ALA A 152 -5.29 5.69 2.85
N THR A 153 -5.62 5.07 1.70
CA THR A 153 -4.93 5.38 0.45
C THR A 153 -5.33 6.73 -0.14
N GLU A 154 -6.59 7.14 0.02
CA GLU A 154 -7.04 8.48 -0.35
C GLU A 154 -6.45 9.55 0.59
N MET A 155 -6.40 9.26 1.88
CA MET A 155 -5.82 10.13 2.89
C MET A 155 -4.34 10.41 2.61
N VAL A 156 -3.53 9.39 2.37
CA VAL A 156 -2.09 9.59 2.13
C VAL A 156 -1.81 10.42 0.88
N GLY A 157 -2.65 10.31 -0.15
CA GLY A 157 -2.58 11.19 -1.33
C GLY A 157 -2.77 12.66 -0.96
N ARG A 158 -3.79 12.97 -0.13
CA ARG A 158 -4.00 14.35 0.34
C ARG A 158 -2.88 14.86 1.26
N VAL A 159 -2.33 13.99 2.11
CA VAL A 159 -1.20 14.35 2.96
C VAL A 159 0.05 14.62 2.13
N ALA A 160 0.31 13.82 1.10
CA ALA A 160 1.43 14.02 0.19
C ALA A 160 1.32 15.36 -0.58
N ASP A 161 0.14 15.68 -1.10
CA ASP A 161 -0.11 16.97 -1.76
C ASP A 161 0.16 18.15 -0.83
N ARG A 162 -0.34 18.09 0.41
CA ARG A 162 -0.08 19.12 1.42
C ARG A 162 1.41 19.20 1.80
N ALA A 163 2.12 18.06 1.89
CA ALA A 163 3.54 18.02 2.19
C ALA A 163 4.35 18.74 1.08
N VAL A 164 4.10 18.42 -0.18
CA VAL A 164 4.71 19.13 -1.31
C VAL A 164 4.40 20.63 -1.26
N GLN A 165 3.15 21.01 -0.95
CA GLN A 165 2.74 22.41 -0.84
C GLN A 165 3.46 23.15 0.31
N ILE A 166 3.63 22.52 1.48
CA ILE A 166 4.36 23.09 2.63
C ILE A 166 5.82 23.34 2.27
N HIS A 167 6.45 22.43 1.54
CA HIS A 167 7.84 22.59 1.07
C HIS A 167 7.97 23.61 -0.06
N GLY A 168 6.87 23.95 -0.74
CA GLY A 168 6.88 24.90 -1.89
C GLY A 168 7.81 24.42 -2.99
N GLY A 169 8.67 25.31 -3.52
CA GLY A 169 9.62 24.93 -4.57
C GLY A 169 10.58 23.80 -4.20
N ALA A 170 10.91 23.66 -2.90
CA ALA A 170 11.73 22.56 -2.42
C ALA A 170 11.03 21.19 -2.53
N GLY A 171 9.70 21.14 -2.37
CA GLY A 171 8.92 19.91 -2.53
C GLY A 171 8.88 19.35 -3.96
N TYR A 172 9.32 20.14 -4.95
CA TYR A 172 9.47 19.70 -6.34
C TYR A 172 10.86 19.13 -6.65
N MET A 173 11.79 19.20 -5.69
CA MET A 173 13.18 18.81 -5.90
C MET A 173 13.42 17.42 -5.33
N SER A 174 14.12 16.56 -6.05
CA SER A 174 14.43 15.17 -5.66
C SER A 174 15.30 15.00 -4.41
N GLU A 175 15.81 16.12 -3.89
CA GLU A 175 16.58 16.16 -2.64
C GLU A 175 15.69 16.02 -1.40
N TYR A 176 14.40 16.28 -1.51
CA TYR A 176 13.41 16.15 -0.45
C TYR A 176 12.53 14.91 -0.67
N ALA A 177 12.23 14.20 0.40
CA ALA A 177 11.49 12.92 0.35
C ALA A 177 9.96 13.09 0.46
N VAL A 178 9.41 14.22 -0.05
CA VAL A 178 7.97 14.54 -0.01
C VAL A 178 7.32 14.44 -1.37
#